data_c0e8d21a9735617f29e861837668e186
#
_entry.id   c0e8d21a9735617f29e861837668e186
#
_cell.length_a   1.000
_cell.length_b   1.000
_cell.length_c   1.000
_cell.angle_alpha   90.00
_cell.angle_beta   90.00
_cell.angle_gamma   90.00
#
_symmetry.space_group_name_H-M   'P 1'
#
loop_
_entity.id
_entity.type
_entity.pdbx_description
1 polymer ?
#
loop_
_entity_poly.entity_id
_entity_poly.type
_entity_poly.pdbx_seq_one_letter_code
_entity_poly.pdbx_strand_id
1 'polypeptide(L)'
;MTRGRTRLRQLSPGLISGKDSEDGRITLLVLGLSLLVVALVLASIAATTVHVQRRQLLSCADWVALSVAGVASASSYYEDGFAEVTQSSVPDRATAMFNQLRTTSCDVGRAAWLESATASGGEIRVELAMNPAMPVFGSVLDFINQPLTVRVASAKLH
;
A
#
# COMPACT_ATOMS: atom_id res chain seq x y z
N MET A 1 43.67 -49.89 -66.00
CA MET A 1 43.16 -48.55 -66.21
C MET A 1 41.66 -48.53 -65.88
N THR A 2 41.27 -48.18 -64.70
CA THR A 2 39.87 -48.23 -64.26
C THR A 2 39.56 -46.89 -63.66
N ARG A 3 38.77 -46.08 -64.37
CA ARG A 3 38.30 -44.72 -63.91
C ARG A 3 37.19 -44.89 -62.93
N GLY A 4 37.44 -44.53 -61.65
CA GLY A 4 36.42 -44.38 -60.64
C GLY A 4 35.59 -43.11 -60.86
N ARG A 5 34.28 -43.29 -61.10
CA ARG A 5 33.32 -42.21 -61.12
C ARG A 5 32.85 -41.88 -59.68
N THR A 6 33.30 -40.78 -59.19
CA THR A 6 32.80 -40.21 -57.90
C THR A 6 31.43 -39.62 -58.17
N ARG A 7 30.38 -40.25 -57.63
CA ARG A 7 29.03 -39.68 -57.61
C ARG A 7 29.01 -38.59 -56.56
N LEU A 8 28.88 -37.35 -56.96
CA LEU A 8 28.51 -36.23 -56.15
C LEU A 8 27.05 -36.42 -55.72
N ARG A 9 26.88 -36.70 -54.43
CA ARG A 9 25.58 -36.77 -53.78
C ARG A 9 25.07 -35.33 -53.66
N GLN A 10 24.10 -34.93 -54.46
CA GLN A 10 23.37 -33.69 -54.35
C GLN A 10 22.64 -33.72 -53.00
N LEU A 11 23.12 -32.91 -52.05
CA LEU A 11 22.38 -32.54 -50.85
C LEU A 11 21.25 -31.61 -51.29
N SER A 12 20.04 -32.13 -51.37
CA SER A 12 18.83 -31.31 -51.47
C SER A 12 18.75 -30.40 -50.25
N PRO A 13 18.64 -29.07 -50.42
CA PRO A 13 18.31 -28.19 -49.31
C PRO A 13 16.88 -28.53 -48.90
N GLY A 14 16.75 -29.18 -47.73
CA GLY A 14 15.46 -29.47 -47.12
C GLY A 14 14.68 -28.18 -47.01
N LEU A 15 13.51 -28.14 -47.63
CA LEU A 15 12.48 -27.16 -47.41
C LEU A 15 12.28 -27.04 -45.90
N ILE A 16 12.75 -25.94 -45.30
CA ILE A 16 12.37 -25.52 -43.95
C ILE A 16 10.88 -25.20 -44.07
N SER A 17 10.07 -26.15 -43.64
CA SER A 17 8.62 -26.10 -43.65
C SER A 17 8.21 -24.88 -42.84
N GLY A 18 7.41 -23.98 -43.40
CA GLY A 18 6.89 -22.76 -42.80
C GLY A 18 5.92 -22.98 -41.64
N LYS A 19 5.94 -24.16 -41.02
CA LYS A 19 5.12 -24.53 -39.84
C LYS A 19 5.70 -23.98 -38.53
N ASP A 20 7.01 -23.77 -38.47
CA ASP A 20 7.68 -23.28 -37.25
C ASP A 20 7.37 -21.82 -36.92
N SER A 21 6.94 -21.02 -37.90
CA SER A 21 6.62 -19.60 -37.72
C SER A 21 5.25 -19.36 -37.06
N GLU A 22 4.30 -20.26 -37.23
CA GLU A 22 2.97 -20.15 -36.61
C GLU A 22 3.00 -20.62 -35.17
N ASP A 23 3.74 -21.68 -34.87
CA ASP A 23 3.93 -22.18 -33.49
C ASP A 23 4.63 -21.15 -32.61
N GLY A 24 5.60 -20.40 -33.15
CA GLY A 24 6.26 -19.30 -32.43
C GLY A 24 5.31 -18.14 -32.08
N ARG A 25 4.38 -17.82 -32.99
CA ARG A 25 3.40 -16.74 -32.74
C ARG A 25 2.40 -17.10 -31.62
N ILE A 26 1.93 -18.36 -31.62
CA ILE A 26 1.01 -18.85 -30.57
C ILE A 26 1.72 -18.85 -29.20
N THR A 27 2.96 -19.32 -29.16
CA THR A 27 3.76 -19.33 -27.91
C THR A 27 3.96 -17.93 -27.33
N LEU A 28 4.28 -16.94 -28.18
CA LEU A 28 4.42 -15.55 -27.77
C LEU A 28 3.10 -14.97 -27.26
N LEU A 29 1.98 -15.31 -27.91
CA LEU A 29 0.66 -14.85 -27.46
C LEU A 29 0.28 -15.46 -26.12
N VAL A 30 0.50 -16.74 -25.92
CA VAL A 30 0.23 -17.43 -24.64
C VAL A 30 1.13 -16.87 -23.53
N LEU A 31 2.40 -16.65 -23.81
CA LEU A 31 3.33 -16.04 -22.86
C LEU A 31 2.90 -14.62 -22.49
N GLY A 32 2.53 -13.80 -23.47
CA GLY A 32 2.04 -12.44 -23.24
C GLY A 32 0.76 -12.42 -22.41
N LEU A 33 -0.20 -13.32 -22.71
CA LEU A 33 -1.44 -13.44 -21.96
C LEU A 33 -1.19 -13.90 -20.53
N SER A 34 -0.31 -14.89 -20.32
CA SER A 34 0.01 -15.36 -18.97
C SER A 34 0.69 -14.31 -18.12
N LEU A 35 1.61 -13.52 -18.68
CA LEU A 35 2.22 -12.38 -18.00
C LEU A 35 1.18 -11.32 -17.61
N LEU A 36 0.24 -11.04 -18.51
CA LEU A 36 -0.85 -10.08 -18.24
C LEU A 36 -1.72 -10.56 -17.07
N VAL A 37 -2.11 -11.83 -17.04
CA VAL A 37 -2.90 -12.41 -15.94
C VAL A 37 -2.13 -12.31 -14.62
N VAL A 38 -0.85 -12.68 -14.61
CA VAL A 38 -0.01 -12.55 -13.40
C VAL A 38 0.06 -11.11 -12.93
N ALA A 39 0.27 -10.16 -13.84
CA ALA A 39 0.30 -8.74 -13.50
C ALA A 39 -1.01 -8.24 -12.88
N LEU A 40 -2.16 -8.66 -13.41
CA LEU A 40 -3.47 -8.32 -12.85
C LEU A 40 -3.68 -8.90 -11.44
N VAL A 41 -3.27 -10.14 -11.22
CA VAL A 41 -3.34 -10.76 -9.88
C VAL A 41 -2.47 -9.99 -8.89
N LEU A 42 -1.23 -9.69 -9.24
CA LEU A 42 -0.32 -8.92 -8.38
C LEU A 42 -0.86 -7.52 -8.08
N ALA A 43 -1.42 -6.83 -9.08
CA ALA A 43 -2.05 -5.51 -8.89
C ALA A 43 -3.24 -5.59 -7.92
N SER A 44 -4.06 -6.63 -8.02
CA SER A 44 -5.19 -6.86 -7.12
C SER A 44 -4.74 -7.09 -5.67
N ILE A 45 -3.69 -7.87 -5.46
CA ILE A 45 -3.10 -8.09 -4.13
C ILE A 45 -2.58 -6.78 -3.54
N ALA A 46 -1.85 -5.99 -4.33
CA ALA A 46 -1.33 -4.70 -3.90
C ALA A 46 -2.45 -3.73 -3.48
N ALA A 47 -3.49 -3.60 -4.30
CA ALA A 47 -4.64 -2.75 -3.99
C ALA A 47 -5.35 -3.17 -2.70
N THR A 48 -5.56 -4.47 -2.51
CA THR A 48 -6.19 -5.02 -1.30
C THR A 48 -5.35 -4.74 -0.06
N THR A 49 -4.04 -4.93 -0.13
CA THR A 49 -3.11 -4.68 0.99
C THR A 49 -3.16 -3.23 1.43
N VAL A 50 -3.08 -2.27 0.50
CA VAL A 50 -3.17 -0.83 0.81
C VAL A 50 -4.53 -0.48 1.40
N HIS A 51 -5.62 -1.06 0.89
CA HIS A 51 -6.96 -0.82 1.40
C HIS A 51 -7.13 -1.29 2.85
N VAL A 52 -6.62 -2.47 3.19
CA VAL A 52 -6.67 -3.01 4.56
C VAL A 52 -5.85 -2.13 5.51
N GLN A 53 -4.63 -1.76 5.13
CA GLN A 53 -3.77 -0.89 5.94
C GLN A 53 -4.40 0.50 6.16
N ARG A 54 -5.05 1.06 5.12
CA ARG A 54 -5.79 2.32 5.27
C ARG A 54 -6.93 2.21 6.29
N ARG A 55 -7.68 1.10 6.30
CA ARG A 55 -8.72 0.85 7.30
C ARG A 55 -8.16 0.74 8.71
N GLN A 56 -7.04 0.06 8.88
CA GLN A 56 -6.36 -0.04 10.16
C GLN A 56 -5.88 1.32 10.65
N LEU A 57 -5.33 2.16 9.75
CA LEU A 57 -4.92 3.52 10.09
C LEU A 57 -6.11 4.41 10.49
N LEU A 58 -7.25 4.28 9.81
CA LEU A 58 -8.50 4.96 10.20
C LEU A 58 -8.95 4.54 11.60
N SER A 59 -8.93 3.23 11.89
CA SER A 59 -9.27 2.73 13.23
C SER A 59 -8.32 3.27 14.30
N CYS A 60 -7.02 3.37 14.01
CA CYS A 60 -6.06 4.00 14.91
C CYS A 60 -6.39 5.48 15.12
N ALA A 61 -6.70 6.25 14.06
CA ALA A 61 -7.08 7.65 14.17
C ALA A 61 -8.35 7.84 15.01
N ASP A 62 -9.35 6.96 14.84
CA ASP A 62 -10.58 6.95 15.63
C ASP A 62 -10.30 6.71 17.13
N TRP A 63 -9.44 5.75 17.45
CA TRP A 63 -9.06 5.47 18.84
C TRP A 63 -8.34 6.64 19.50
N VAL A 64 -7.39 7.27 18.79
CA VAL A 64 -6.69 8.45 19.27
C VAL A 64 -7.67 9.61 19.50
N ALA A 65 -8.55 9.90 18.52
CA ALA A 65 -9.53 10.97 18.62
C ALA A 65 -10.51 10.75 19.78
N LEU A 66 -11.04 9.53 19.94
CA LEU A 66 -11.94 9.18 21.06
C LEU A 66 -11.25 9.30 22.42
N SER A 67 -10.01 8.85 22.51
CA SER A 67 -9.24 8.94 23.77
C SER A 67 -8.97 10.38 24.16
N VAL A 68 -8.64 11.24 23.20
CA VAL A 68 -8.43 12.68 23.45
C VAL A 68 -9.74 13.34 23.85
N ALA A 69 -10.86 13.02 23.19
CA ALA A 69 -12.19 13.55 23.54
C ALA A 69 -12.65 13.09 24.93
N GLY A 70 -12.46 11.82 25.27
CA GLY A 70 -12.87 11.25 26.58
C GLY A 70 -12.11 11.85 27.75
N VAL A 71 -10.81 12.07 27.63
CA VAL A 71 -10.01 12.71 28.70
C VAL A 71 -10.36 14.19 28.81
N ALA A 72 -10.61 14.86 27.70
CA ALA A 72 -11.00 16.27 27.70
C ALA A 72 -12.34 16.50 28.42
N SER A 73 -13.34 15.67 28.14
CA SER A 73 -14.66 15.76 28.80
C SER A 73 -14.61 15.44 30.30
N ALA A 74 -13.76 14.51 30.72
CA ALA A 74 -13.65 14.15 32.14
C ALA A 74 -13.00 15.24 32.95
N SER A 75 -11.92 15.88 32.50
CA SER A 75 -11.20 16.91 33.27
C SER A 75 -12.04 18.17 33.47
N SER A 76 -12.76 18.61 32.44
CA SER A 76 -13.57 19.83 32.51
C SER A 76 -14.89 19.67 33.30
N TYR A 77 -15.45 18.45 33.35
CA TYR A 77 -16.64 18.16 34.13
C TYR A 77 -16.38 18.33 35.66
N TYR A 78 -15.15 18.04 36.10
CA TYR A 78 -14.80 18.16 37.53
C TYR A 78 -14.34 19.55 37.95
N GLU A 79 -13.85 20.39 37.04
CA GLU A 79 -13.33 21.72 37.38
C GLU A 79 -14.34 22.86 37.23
N ASP A 80 -15.12 22.89 36.11
CA ASP A 80 -15.98 24.05 35.78
C ASP A 80 -17.43 23.71 35.38
N GLY A 81 -17.81 22.45 35.33
CA GLY A 81 -19.15 22.02 34.87
C GLY A 81 -19.41 22.18 33.39
N PHE A 82 -18.46 22.68 32.60
CA PHE A 82 -18.49 22.79 31.15
C PHE A 82 -17.21 22.25 30.52
N ALA A 83 -17.38 21.36 29.58
CA ALA A 83 -16.26 20.72 28.91
C ALA A 83 -15.68 21.63 27.81
N GLU A 84 -14.78 22.51 28.12
CA GLU A 84 -14.02 23.25 27.13
C GLU A 84 -12.65 22.60 26.89
N VAL A 85 -12.52 21.94 25.74
CA VAL A 85 -11.23 21.39 25.32
C VAL A 85 -10.34 22.53 24.86
N THR A 86 -9.35 22.86 25.66
CA THR A 86 -8.37 23.88 25.26
C THR A 86 -7.56 23.38 24.08
N GLN A 87 -7.67 24.06 22.95
CA GLN A 87 -7.01 23.72 21.68
C GLN A 87 -5.50 23.48 21.84
N SER A 88 -4.84 24.16 22.79
CA SER A 88 -3.41 24.01 23.04
C SER A 88 -3.00 22.65 23.63
N SER A 89 -3.89 21.94 24.31
CA SER A 89 -3.58 20.65 24.95
C SER A 89 -3.84 19.42 24.05
N VAL A 90 -4.57 19.60 22.97
CA VAL A 90 -4.97 18.50 22.06
C VAL A 90 -3.78 17.86 21.35
N PRO A 91 -2.83 18.60 20.77
CA PRO A 91 -1.70 18.00 20.08
C PRO A 91 -0.82 17.13 20.99
N ASP A 92 -0.54 17.62 22.22
CA ASP A 92 0.30 16.89 23.18
C ASP A 92 -0.38 15.59 23.63
N ARG A 93 -1.68 15.64 23.92
CA ARG A 93 -2.47 14.46 24.30
C ARG A 93 -2.58 13.46 23.16
N ALA A 94 -2.83 13.91 21.92
CA ALA A 94 -2.90 13.06 20.75
C ALA A 94 -1.54 12.37 20.51
N THR A 95 -0.44 13.10 20.67
CA THR A 95 0.91 12.55 20.54
C THR A 95 1.20 11.50 21.62
N ALA A 96 0.86 11.76 22.88
CA ALA A 96 1.05 10.82 23.97
C ALA A 96 0.23 9.54 23.75
N MET A 97 -1.04 9.66 23.37
CA MET A 97 -1.91 8.53 23.08
C MET A 97 -1.45 7.73 21.84
N PHE A 98 -1.07 8.42 20.78
CA PHE A 98 -0.52 7.76 19.58
C PHE A 98 0.74 6.95 19.93
N ASN A 99 1.66 7.51 20.70
CA ASN A 99 2.88 6.81 21.14
C ASN A 99 2.57 5.58 21.99
N GLN A 100 1.55 5.63 22.82
CA GLN A 100 1.09 4.47 23.63
C GLN A 100 0.50 3.37 22.74
N LEU A 101 -0.24 3.74 21.68
CA LEU A 101 -0.89 2.80 20.76
C LEU A 101 0.02 2.34 19.61
N ARG A 102 1.18 2.96 19.45
CA ARG A 102 2.11 2.71 18.33
C ARG A 102 2.57 1.26 18.21
N THR A 103 2.68 0.55 19.31
CA THR A 103 3.10 -0.87 19.35
C THR A 103 1.94 -1.85 19.31
N THR A 104 0.69 -1.36 19.24
CA THR A 104 -0.52 -2.20 19.27
C THR A 104 -1.46 -1.85 18.12
N SER A 105 -2.44 -1.01 18.37
CA SER A 105 -3.50 -0.68 17.41
C SER A 105 -3.06 0.24 16.28
N CYS A 106 -1.94 0.95 16.46
CA CYS A 106 -1.36 1.88 15.48
C CYS A 106 -0.09 1.36 14.81
N ASP A 107 0.22 0.07 14.95
CA ASP A 107 1.32 -0.59 14.22
C ASP A 107 0.84 -0.95 12.81
N VAL A 108 0.87 0.05 11.91
CA VAL A 108 0.32 -0.07 10.56
C VAL A 108 1.36 0.34 9.51
N GLY A 109 1.47 -0.47 8.48
CA GLY A 109 2.42 -0.20 7.39
C GLY A 109 3.88 -0.39 7.80
N ARG A 110 4.79 0.36 7.17
CA ARG A 110 6.22 0.41 7.55
C ARG A 110 6.46 1.40 8.68
N ALA A 111 5.72 2.51 8.68
CA ALA A 111 5.74 3.54 9.70
C ALA A 111 4.46 4.35 9.62
N ALA A 112 3.83 4.57 10.77
CA ALA A 112 2.73 5.51 10.94
C ALA A 112 3.17 6.67 11.83
N TRP A 113 2.64 7.88 11.58
CA TRP A 113 2.91 9.07 12.39
C TRP A 113 1.70 9.97 12.48
N LEU A 114 1.65 10.76 13.53
CA LEU A 114 0.67 11.81 13.72
C LEU A 114 1.07 13.02 12.87
N GLU A 115 0.22 13.45 11.95
CA GLU A 115 0.45 14.61 11.09
C GLU A 115 -0.08 15.88 11.75
N SER A 116 -1.31 15.84 12.27
CA SER A 116 -1.93 16.95 13.01
C SER A 116 -2.99 16.46 13.97
N ALA A 117 -3.22 17.24 15.03
CA ALA A 117 -4.36 17.09 15.91
C ALA A 117 -4.86 18.47 16.30
N THR A 118 -6.13 18.74 16.04
CA THR A 118 -6.76 20.05 16.27
C THR A 118 -8.13 19.90 16.92
N ALA A 119 -8.51 20.90 17.71
CA ALA A 119 -9.87 21.03 18.20
C ALA A 119 -10.48 22.33 17.69
N SER A 120 -11.68 22.29 17.18
CA SER A 120 -12.41 23.46 16.70
C SER A 120 -13.93 23.23 16.78
N GLY A 121 -14.66 24.15 17.39
CA GLY A 121 -16.12 24.13 17.42
C GLY A 121 -16.73 22.87 18.06
N GLY A 122 -16.07 22.28 19.07
CA GLY A 122 -16.54 21.04 19.69
C GLY A 122 -16.18 19.77 18.91
N GLU A 123 -15.37 19.88 17.87
CA GLU A 123 -14.88 18.74 17.06
C GLU A 123 -13.37 18.56 17.28
N ILE A 124 -12.96 17.34 17.57
CA ILE A 124 -11.55 16.96 17.62
C ILE A 124 -11.23 16.23 16.31
N ARG A 125 -10.26 16.77 15.57
CA ARG A 125 -9.78 16.20 14.31
C ARG A 125 -8.35 15.70 14.49
N VAL A 126 -8.14 14.43 14.19
CA VAL A 126 -6.82 13.77 14.21
C VAL A 126 -6.48 13.32 12.80
N GLU A 127 -5.32 13.72 12.31
CA GLU A 127 -4.79 13.31 11.00
C GLU A 127 -3.57 12.44 11.20
N LEU A 128 -3.62 11.23 10.68
CA LEU A 128 -2.52 10.28 10.67
C LEU A 128 -2.05 10.04 9.25
N ALA A 129 -0.76 9.78 9.11
CA ALA A 129 -0.15 9.37 7.86
C ALA A 129 0.67 8.11 8.06
N MET A 130 0.82 7.31 7.01
CA MET A 130 1.65 6.11 7.02
C MET A 130 2.33 5.87 5.67
N ASN A 131 3.42 5.12 5.72
CA ASN A 131 4.01 4.48 4.55
C ASN A 131 3.49 3.05 4.46
N PRO A 132 2.70 2.70 3.40
CA PRO A 132 2.15 1.36 3.29
C PRO A 132 3.26 0.31 3.10
N ALA A 133 3.12 -0.83 3.76
CA ALA A 133 3.97 -1.98 3.51
C ALA A 133 3.47 -2.72 2.27
N MET A 134 4.28 -2.79 1.23
CA MET A 134 3.98 -3.52 0.00
C MET A 134 4.97 -4.66 -0.19
N PRO A 135 4.60 -5.92 0.16
CA PRO A 135 5.55 -7.03 0.17
C PRO A 135 6.06 -7.39 -1.24
N VAL A 136 5.26 -7.15 -2.29
CA VAL A 136 5.59 -7.56 -3.67
C VAL A 136 6.24 -6.44 -4.48
N PHE A 137 5.82 -5.20 -4.27
CA PHE A 137 6.23 -4.04 -5.07
C PHE A 137 7.16 -3.07 -4.35
N GLY A 138 7.49 -3.32 -3.08
CA GLY A 138 8.33 -2.44 -2.28
C GLY A 138 9.65 -2.08 -2.96
N SER A 139 10.35 -3.09 -3.49
CA SER A 139 11.63 -2.90 -4.17
C SER A 139 11.51 -2.11 -5.50
N VAL A 140 10.38 -2.25 -6.21
CA VAL A 140 10.14 -1.53 -7.47
C VAL A 140 9.79 -0.07 -7.20
N LEU A 141 9.01 0.18 -6.15
CA LEU A 141 8.62 1.54 -5.73
C LEU A 141 9.79 2.30 -5.11
N ASP A 142 10.67 1.62 -4.38
CA ASP A 142 11.91 2.21 -3.86
C ASP A 142 12.83 2.69 -5.00
N PHE A 143 12.82 1.99 -6.15
CA PHE A 143 13.56 2.41 -7.35
C PHE A 143 13.00 3.70 -7.98
N ILE A 144 11.67 3.90 -7.91
CA ILE A 144 11.01 5.11 -8.46
C ILE A 144 11.17 6.33 -7.52
N ASN A 145 11.73 6.12 -6.32
CA ASN A 145 12.06 7.16 -5.34
C ASN A 145 10.88 8.07 -4.94
N GLN A 146 9.65 7.54 -5.01
CA GLN A 146 8.46 8.23 -4.55
C GLN A 146 7.86 7.49 -3.35
N PRO A 147 7.99 8.03 -2.12
CA PRO A 147 7.32 7.45 -0.97
C PRO A 147 5.81 7.60 -1.14
N LEU A 148 5.12 6.47 -1.29
CA LEU A 148 3.67 6.46 -1.25
C LEU A 148 3.23 6.73 0.18
N THR A 149 2.56 7.87 0.42
CA THR A 149 2.03 8.23 1.72
C THR A 149 0.50 8.13 1.70
N VAL A 150 -0.07 7.40 2.65
CA VAL A 150 -1.52 7.33 2.87
C VAL A 150 -1.87 8.18 4.06
N ARG A 151 -2.80 9.12 3.88
CA ARG A 151 -3.31 10.02 4.92
C ARG A 151 -4.76 9.69 5.25
N VAL A 152 -5.11 9.78 6.50
CA VAL A 152 -6.49 9.63 7.00
C VAL A 152 -6.77 10.70 8.03
N ALA A 153 -8.03 11.13 8.11
CA ALA A 153 -8.51 12.05 9.14
C ALA A 153 -9.71 11.40 9.86
N SER A 154 -9.76 11.53 11.16
CA SER A 154 -10.92 11.19 11.98
C SER A 154 -11.36 12.42 12.74
N ALA A 155 -12.67 12.65 12.78
CA ALA A 155 -13.28 13.76 13.52
C ALA A 155 -14.32 13.19 14.50
N LYS A 156 -14.27 13.65 15.75
CA LYS A 156 -15.21 13.27 16.80
C LYS A 156 -15.78 14.52 17.47
N LEU A 157 -17.09 14.53 17.66
CA LEU A 157 -17.79 15.52 18.47
C LEU A 157 -17.62 15.18 19.96
N HIS A 158 -17.46 16.18 20.81
CA HIS A 158 -17.38 16.05 22.27
C HIS A 158 -18.48 16.86 22.95
#